data_17a4b142263711514186012e87f26475
#
_entry.id   17a4b142263711514186012e87f26475
#
_cell.length_a   1.000
_cell.length_b   1.000
_cell.length_c   1.000
_cell.angle_alpha   90.00
_cell.angle_beta   90.00
_cell.angle_gamma   90.00
#
_symmetry.space_group_name_H-M   'P 1'
#
loop_
_entity.id
_entity.type
_entity.pdbx_description
1 polymer ?
#
loop_
_entity_poly.entity_id
_entity_poly.type
_entity_poly.pdbx_seq_one_letter_code
_entity_poly.pdbx_strand_id
1 'polypeptide(L)'
;MTRAQFVSFAEVLGAAALACGFAIRLRLHAVSPLPSAEPVRWLLAGAVDDLALLCAGAVLCLLLLGRLPRVAAAVFATFAFLATILTFLWSEALVYFGHPPRRMELSIGWDASFLEKSLDAGFVLRATLLLLALAGAVAFSTWRARRIPPPLRERSLAILAASACVLAALPLPVHLRLTSRHPLLVLPGLFHDPAAARTDGVAPSFRRLRSSGGSGIRAAAPASPRAAGAPAVPAGLRPNVVFLLLEGVRSEELGAWGGLEGLSPHLDDLARHGVRVDRAFSPGTHTPEGELALWYGLLASPHSLILSEEPDRPRDGLPEILARAGWKSFLWIHNGDQNFYRRDRFYDARGFRTIDGRDFDPREPRTNWGYTDKVLMRAAVRAFDRLKEPFAAMALTVSNHHPFQLPADASTSYEPPGTALGEFVSGLGLARALGLRTASMLKTIHYTDEAVGSFFDLARSRPWFQRTIFVISGDHGLPITPLGGAPTPHHFASLRHQVPLVFFSPLFAGGTVLGGPASLADVPATLLGLLGLGGSAGDGRDLFAREPAGTPVIAWNDEGRTVTAAYRDFVYHATLEPDDDGTVRATEESLFSARDAAGEADLAPREPEALAFFRASVLAWAGAKP
;
A
#
# COMPACT_ATOMS: atom_id res chain seq x y z
N MET A 1 -43.87 12.24 24.39
CA MET A 1 -42.72 13.15 24.37
C MET A 1 -43.20 14.49 23.83
N THR A 2 -42.93 15.56 24.51
CA THR A 2 -43.22 16.95 24.05
C THR A 2 -42.04 17.49 23.21
N ARG A 3 -42.22 18.64 22.54
CA ARG A 3 -41.11 19.32 21.85
C ARG A 3 -39.95 19.63 22.80
N ALA A 4 -40.22 20.10 24.02
CA ALA A 4 -39.23 20.38 25.02
C ALA A 4 -38.45 19.08 25.42
N GLN A 5 -39.18 17.98 25.58
CA GLN A 5 -38.53 16.68 25.84
C GLN A 5 -37.68 16.18 24.66
N PHE A 6 -38.07 16.47 23.41
CA PHE A 6 -37.23 16.18 22.25
C PHE A 6 -35.94 17.00 22.27
N VAL A 7 -36.00 18.30 22.60
CA VAL A 7 -34.79 19.14 22.70
C VAL A 7 -33.84 18.56 23.74
N SER A 8 -34.33 18.20 24.93
CA SER A 8 -33.53 17.57 25.99
C SER A 8 -32.94 16.23 25.54
N PHE A 9 -33.68 15.43 24.78
CA PHE A 9 -33.21 14.19 24.20
C PHE A 9 -32.09 14.42 23.19
N ALA A 10 -32.29 15.38 22.25
CA ALA A 10 -31.34 15.71 21.21
C ALA A 10 -30.03 16.30 21.77
N GLU A 11 -30.09 17.11 22.82
CA GLU A 11 -28.93 17.65 23.51
C GLU A 11 -28.03 16.52 24.07
N VAL A 12 -28.61 15.59 24.82
CA VAL A 12 -27.86 14.54 25.49
C VAL A 12 -27.31 13.52 24.49
N LEU A 13 -28.15 13.13 23.54
CA LEU A 13 -27.70 12.18 22.50
C LEU A 13 -26.66 12.82 21.57
N GLY A 14 -26.87 14.10 21.20
CA GLY A 14 -25.90 14.85 20.40
C GLY A 14 -24.55 15.03 21.12
N ALA A 15 -24.59 15.35 22.42
CA ALA A 15 -23.35 15.44 23.22
C ALA A 15 -22.61 14.08 23.31
N ALA A 16 -23.35 13.00 23.47
CA ALA A 16 -22.76 11.64 23.49
C ALA A 16 -22.16 11.27 22.12
N ALA A 17 -22.86 11.53 21.02
CA ALA A 17 -22.37 11.28 19.68
C ALA A 17 -21.11 12.13 19.36
N LEU A 18 -21.11 13.42 19.78
CA LEU A 18 -19.97 14.31 19.67
C LEU A 18 -18.77 13.79 20.46
N ALA A 19 -18.97 13.31 21.69
CA ALA A 19 -17.92 12.72 22.52
C ALA A 19 -17.35 11.45 21.88
N CYS A 20 -18.20 10.59 21.30
CA CYS A 20 -17.75 9.41 20.55
C CYS A 20 -16.94 9.81 19.31
N GLY A 21 -17.41 10.77 18.52
CA GLY A 21 -16.70 11.28 17.35
C GLY A 21 -15.33 11.88 17.72
N PHE A 22 -15.26 12.63 18.82
CA PHE A 22 -14.01 13.18 19.33
C PHE A 22 -13.05 12.07 19.80
N ALA A 23 -13.53 11.06 20.54
CA ALA A 23 -12.73 9.94 20.99
C ALA A 23 -12.20 9.11 19.80
N ILE A 24 -13.02 8.89 18.76
CA ILE A 24 -12.62 8.22 17.52
C ILE A 24 -11.47 8.99 16.85
N ARG A 25 -11.57 10.32 16.72
CA ARG A 25 -10.53 11.15 16.12
C ARG A 25 -9.27 11.25 16.98
N LEU A 26 -9.42 11.33 18.29
CA LEU A 26 -8.28 11.33 19.21
C LEU A 26 -7.47 10.03 19.06
N ARG A 27 -8.16 8.89 18.98
CA ARG A 27 -7.53 7.61 18.66
C ARG A 27 -6.87 7.66 17.29
N LEU A 28 -7.58 8.12 16.24
CA LEU A 28 -7.03 8.22 14.90
C LEU A 28 -5.76 9.07 14.87
N HIS A 29 -5.76 10.21 15.55
CA HIS A 29 -4.57 11.06 15.67
C HIS A 29 -3.41 10.36 16.39
N ALA A 30 -3.72 9.59 17.44
CA ALA A 30 -2.70 8.86 18.21
C ALA A 30 -2.08 7.69 17.41
N VAL A 31 -2.82 7.11 16.46
CA VAL A 31 -2.43 5.86 15.77
C VAL A 31 -2.12 6.05 14.29
N SER A 32 -2.44 7.21 13.72
CA SER A 32 -2.22 7.47 12.30
C SER A 32 -0.88 8.15 12.06
N PRO A 33 -0.08 7.70 11.09
CA PRO A 33 1.11 8.41 10.63
C PRO A 33 0.77 9.69 9.84
N LEU A 34 -0.51 10.08 9.80
CA LEU A 34 -0.91 11.32 9.12
C LEU A 34 -0.21 12.51 9.77
N PRO A 35 0.70 13.19 9.05
CA PRO A 35 1.39 14.34 9.59
C PRO A 35 0.38 15.45 9.82
N SER A 36 0.09 15.79 11.07
CA SER A 36 -0.56 17.05 11.37
C SER A 36 0.40 17.90 12.18
N ALA A 37 0.94 18.92 11.55
CA ALA A 37 1.69 19.96 12.26
C ALA A 37 0.83 20.69 13.31
N GLU A 38 -0.50 20.53 13.23
CA GLU A 38 -1.48 21.21 14.07
C GLU A 38 -2.55 20.25 14.62
N PRO A 39 -2.20 19.31 15.52
CA PRO A 39 -3.13 18.28 16.00
C PRO A 39 -4.40 18.86 16.66
N VAL A 40 -4.26 19.95 17.39
CA VAL A 40 -5.42 20.62 18.04
C VAL A 40 -6.37 21.17 17.01
N ARG A 41 -5.85 21.82 15.96
CA ARG A 41 -6.68 22.39 14.87
C ARG A 41 -7.41 21.28 14.11
N TRP A 42 -6.73 20.16 13.86
CA TRP A 42 -7.31 18.99 13.24
C TRP A 42 -8.47 18.39 14.05
N LEU A 43 -8.27 18.17 15.35
CA LEU A 43 -9.31 17.67 16.26
C LEU A 43 -10.50 18.63 16.36
N LEU A 44 -10.24 19.93 16.47
CA LEU A 44 -11.29 20.95 16.57
C LEU A 44 -12.11 21.05 15.29
N ALA A 45 -11.48 20.99 14.11
CA ALA A 45 -12.19 21.03 12.83
C ALA A 45 -13.21 19.89 12.72
N GLY A 46 -12.79 18.67 13.04
CA GLY A 46 -13.69 17.52 13.03
C GLY A 46 -14.81 17.59 14.08
N ALA A 47 -14.51 18.08 15.28
CA ALA A 47 -15.52 18.27 16.32
C ALA A 47 -16.56 19.36 15.95
N VAL A 48 -16.12 20.43 15.28
CA VAL A 48 -17.02 21.48 14.76
C VAL A 48 -17.95 20.92 13.68
N ASP A 49 -17.45 20.09 12.77
CA ASP A 49 -18.27 19.43 11.75
C ASP A 49 -19.33 18.51 12.36
N ASP A 50 -18.95 17.68 13.34
CA ASP A 50 -19.88 16.79 14.04
C ASP A 50 -20.97 17.60 14.76
N LEU A 51 -20.57 18.69 15.43
CA LEU A 51 -21.51 19.59 16.10
C LEU A 51 -22.47 20.22 15.11
N ALA A 52 -21.96 20.71 13.97
CA ALA A 52 -22.78 21.32 12.93
C ALA A 52 -23.81 20.33 12.37
N LEU A 53 -23.40 19.12 12.05
CA LEU A 53 -24.27 18.07 11.52
C LEU A 53 -25.33 17.64 12.54
N LEU A 54 -24.97 17.41 13.79
CA LEU A 54 -25.87 16.98 14.83
C LEU A 54 -26.89 18.09 15.16
N CYS A 55 -26.45 19.34 15.29
CA CYS A 55 -27.35 20.48 15.54
C CYS A 55 -28.29 20.73 14.35
N ALA A 56 -27.76 20.69 13.10
CA ALA A 56 -28.58 20.84 11.91
C ALA A 56 -29.64 19.73 11.80
N GLY A 57 -29.23 18.47 12.06
CA GLY A 57 -30.14 17.34 12.10
C GLY A 57 -31.24 17.47 13.15
N ALA A 58 -30.90 17.93 14.36
CA ALA A 58 -31.88 18.18 15.42
C ALA A 58 -32.89 19.29 15.05
N VAL A 59 -32.39 20.41 14.48
CA VAL A 59 -33.23 21.52 14.01
C VAL A 59 -34.13 21.06 12.88
N LEU A 60 -33.61 20.30 11.92
CA LEU A 60 -34.41 19.76 10.80
C LEU A 60 -35.53 18.84 11.31
N CYS A 61 -35.20 17.95 12.27
CA CYS A 61 -36.22 17.11 12.92
C CYS A 61 -37.28 17.92 13.64
N LEU A 62 -36.92 19.02 14.31
CA LEU A 62 -37.89 19.94 14.94
C LEU A 62 -38.80 20.63 13.93
N LEU A 63 -38.24 21.10 12.81
CA LEU A 63 -38.99 21.81 11.78
C LEU A 63 -39.95 20.88 11.04
N LEU A 64 -39.51 19.72 10.62
CA LEU A 64 -40.30 18.80 9.80
C LEU A 64 -41.24 17.92 10.64
N LEU A 65 -40.78 17.45 11.79
CA LEU A 65 -41.47 16.45 12.61
C LEU A 65 -41.86 16.96 14.00
N GLY A 66 -41.79 18.28 14.26
CA GLY A 66 -42.00 18.85 15.59
C GLY A 66 -43.43 18.66 16.15
N ARG A 67 -44.40 18.29 15.30
CA ARG A 67 -45.76 17.87 15.73
C ARG A 67 -45.80 16.40 16.14
N LEU A 68 -44.79 15.63 15.79
CA LEU A 68 -44.62 14.19 16.08
C LEU A 68 -43.31 13.94 16.85
N PRO A 69 -43.13 14.43 18.07
CA PRO A 69 -41.84 14.48 18.74
C PRO A 69 -41.23 13.09 19.06
N ARG A 70 -42.05 12.04 19.10
CA ARG A 70 -41.50 10.66 19.20
C ARG A 70 -40.86 10.20 17.90
N VAL A 71 -41.48 10.54 16.77
CA VAL A 71 -40.94 10.24 15.43
C VAL A 71 -39.67 11.07 15.21
N ALA A 72 -39.70 12.36 15.56
CA ALA A 72 -38.52 13.22 15.50
C ALA A 72 -37.34 12.65 16.30
N ALA A 73 -37.61 12.15 17.51
CA ALA A 73 -36.56 11.53 18.33
C ALA A 73 -35.99 10.24 17.72
N ALA A 74 -36.85 9.39 17.15
CA ALA A 74 -36.40 8.18 16.46
C ALA A 74 -35.54 8.51 15.23
N VAL A 75 -35.99 9.46 14.39
CA VAL A 75 -35.25 9.90 13.20
C VAL A 75 -33.92 10.54 13.59
N PHE A 76 -33.91 11.42 14.61
CA PHE A 76 -32.67 12.02 15.08
C PHE A 76 -31.69 10.98 15.70
N ALA A 77 -32.23 10.03 16.47
CA ALA A 77 -31.40 8.94 17.02
C ALA A 77 -30.75 8.11 15.92
N THR A 78 -31.54 7.75 14.90
CA THR A 78 -31.00 7.01 13.73
C THR A 78 -29.95 7.84 13.00
N PHE A 79 -30.19 9.13 12.79
CA PHE A 79 -29.23 10.03 12.15
C PHE A 79 -27.93 10.14 12.95
N ALA A 80 -28.00 10.42 14.26
CA ALA A 80 -26.82 10.53 15.12
C ALA A 80 -26.02 9.20 15.18
N PHE A 81 -26.74 8.07 15.24
CA PHE A 81 -26.16 6.75 15.21
C PHE A 81 -25.40 6.51 13.90
N LEU A 82 -26.04 6.72 12.75
CA LEU A 82 -25.41 6.52 11.43
C LEU A 82 -24.23 7.47 11.21
N ALA A 83 -24.34 8.73 11.63
CA ALA A 83 -23.25 9.69 11.52
C ALA A 83 -22.03 9.24 12.33
N THR A 84 -22.23 8.77 13.56
CA THR A 84 -21.12 8.28 14.41
C THR A 84 -20.50 6.99 13.88
N ILE A 85 -21.34 6.05 13.40
CA ILE A 85 -20.85 4.81 12.76
C ILE A 85 -20.03 5.15 11.51
N LEU A 86 -20.50 6.08 10.70
CA LEU A 86 -19.76 6.48 9.50
C LEU A 86 -18.41 7.13 9.84
N THR A 87 -18.34 7.95 10.90
CA THR A 87 -17.08 8.50 11.41
C THR A 87 -16.15 7.39 11.87
N PHE A 88 -16.67 6.37 12.56
CA PHE A 88 -15.89 5.21 12.99
C PHE A 88 -15.34 4.42 11.78
N LEU A 89 -16.21 4.03 10.85
CA LEU A 89 -15.80 3.28 9.66
C LEU A 89 -14.76 4.05 8.82
N TRP A 90 -14.98 5.37 8.69
CA TRP A 90 -14.02 6.24 8.00
C TRP A 90 -12.67 6.27 8.72
N SER A 91 -12.66 6.34 10.06
CA SER A 91 -11.42 6.33 10.82
C SER A 91 -10.69 4.99 10.75
N GLU A 92 -11.43 3.87 10.76
CA GLU A 92 -10.84 2.54 10.55
C GLU A 92 -10.26 2.42 9.13
N ALA A 93 -10.95 2.95 8.12
CA ALA A 93 -10.43 3.00 6.75
C ALA A 93 -9.16 3.86 6.65
N LEU A 94 -9.13 5.03 7.28
CA LEU A 94 -7.92 5.87 7.35
C LEU A 94 -6.75 5.15 8.05
N VAL A 95 -7.01 4.40 9.11
CA VAL A 95 -5.98 3.58 9.77
C VAL A 95 -5.53 2.43 8.88
N TYR A 96 -6.48 1.81 8.16
CA TYR A 96 -6.21 0.67 7.30
C TYR A 96 -5.41 1.05 6.05
N PHE A 97 -5.86 2.08 5.33
CA PHE A 97 -5.22 2.52 4.09
C PHE A 97 -4.06 3.52 4.32
N GLY A 98 -4.03 4.22 5.46
CA GLY A 98 -3.07 5.30 5.72
C GLY A 98 -3.42 6.63 5.05
N HIS A 99 -4.50 6.67 4.26
CA HIS A 99 -5.01 7.84 3.53
C HIS A 99 -6.55 7.81 3.43
N PRO A 100 -7.20 8.92 3.06
CA PRO A 100 -8.63 8.92 2.78
C PRO A 100 -8.98 7.91 1.69
N PRO A 101 -9.97 6.99 1.92
CA PRO A 101 -10.30 5.97 0.95
C PRO A 101 -10.75 6.58 -0.37
N ARG A 102 -10.22 6.05 -1.47
CA ARG A 102 -10.53 6.46 -2.83
C ARG A 102 -11.79 5.75 -3.33
N ARG A 103 -12.33 6.23 -4.46
CA ARG A 103 -13.51 5.65 -5.09
C ARG A 103 -13.36 4.15 -5.36
N MET A 104 -12.19 3.71 -5.80
CA MET A 104 -11.89 2.30 -6.04
C MET A 104 -11.87 1.49 -4.74
N GLU A 105 -11.20 2.00 -3.71
CA GLU A 105 -11.12 1.35 -2.40
C GLU A 105 -12.49 1.30 -1.70
N LEU A 106 -13.31 2.34 -1.89
CA LEU A 106 -14.70 2.30 -1.45
C LEU A 106 -15.48 1.20 -2.18
N SER A 107 -15.22 0.97 -3.48
CA SER A 107 -15.87 -0.12 -4.23
C SER A 107 -15.41 -1.51 -3.76
N ILE A 108 -14.14 -1.67 -3.43
CA ILE A 108 -13.57 -2.89 -2.85
C ILE A 108 -14.10 -3.09 -1.42
N GLY A 109 -14.20 -2.02 -0.63
CA GLY A 109 -14.72 -2.06 0.74
C GLY A 109 -16.17 -2.54 0.87
N TRP A 110 -16.95 -2.57 -0.22
CA TRP A 110 -18.27 -3.20 -0.28
C TRP A 110 -18.22 -4.68 -0.69
N ASP A 111 -17.06 -5.20 -1.05
CA ASP A 111 -16.90 -6.63 -1.29
C ASP A 111 -16.91 -7.39 0.06
N ALA A 112 -17.87 -8.28 0.22
CA ALA A 112 -18.02 -9.06 1.45
C ALA A 112 -16.76 -9.87 1.76
N SER A 113 -16.05 -10.35 0.75
CA SER A 113 -14.82 -11.13 0.90
C SER A 113 -13.66 -10.28 1.42
N PHE A 114 -13.58 -9.02 0.99
CA PHE A 114 -12.60 -8.07 1.50
C PHE A 114 -12.87 -7.70 2.96
N LEU A 115 -14.14 -7.40 3.30
CA LEU A 115 -14.54 -7.10 4.68
C LEU A 115 -14.23 -8.27 5.61
N GLU A 116 -14.61 -9.49 5.23
CA GLU A 116 -14.34 -10.71 6.02
C GLU A 116 -12.85 -10.90 6.29
N LYS A 117 -12.00 -10.67 5.28
CA LYS A 117 -10.54 -10.82 5.38
C LYS A 117 -9.86 -9.70 6.18
N SER A 118 -10.45 -8.51 6.19
CA SER A 118 -9.85 -7.30 6.79
C SER A 118 -10.28 -7.05 8.24
N LEU A 119 -11.39 -7.65 8.70
CA LEU A 119 -11.91 -7.48 10.05
C LEU A 119 -11.11 -8.31 11.06
N ASP A 120 -10.37 -7.66 11.93
CA ASP A 120 -9.69 -8.28 13.06
C ASP A 120 -10.57 -8.29 14.34
N ALA A 121 -10.16 -9.08 15.35
CA ALA A 121 -10.85 -9.14 16.64
C ALA A 121 -10.88 -7.76 17.33
N GLY A 122 -9.85 -6.93 17.12
CA GLY A 122 -9.78 -5.58 17.65
C GLY A 122 -10.84 -4.66 17.02
N PHE A 123 -11.07 -4.77 15.71
CA PHE A 123 -12.16 -4.04 15.04
C PHE A 123 -13.51 -4.44 15.63
N VAL A 124 -13.79 -5.76 15.75
CA VAL A 124 -15.04 -6.27 16.30
C VAL A 124 -15.27 -5.76 17.73
N LEU A 125 -14.24 -5.77 18.56
CA LEU A 125 -14.32 -5.24 19.92
C LEU A 125 -14.65 -3.74 19.93
N ARG A 126 -13.94 -2.93 19.13
CA ARG A 126 -14.17 -1.47 19.06
C ARG A 126 -15.57 -1.14 18.54
N ALA A 127 -16.01 -1.82 17.50
CA ALA A 127 -17.37 -1.68 16.95
C ALA A 127 -18.42 -2.04 18.01
N THR A 128 -18.24 -3.14 18.73
CA THR A 128 -19.15 -3.57 19.81
C THR A 128 -19.22 -2.54 20.92
N LEU A 129 -18.08 -2.04 21.40
CA LEU A 129 -18.03 -1.02 22.44
C LEU A 129 -18.72 0.28 22.01
N LEU A 130 -18.52 0.70 20.75
CA LEU A 130 -19.22 1.87 20.19
C LEU A 130 -20.73 1.66 20.13
N LEU A 131 -21.18 0.50 19.67
CA LEU A 131 -22.62 0.17 19.60
C LEU A 131 -23.25 0.17 21.00
N LEU A 132 -22.57 -0.39 21.99
CA LEU A 132 -23.03 -0.39 23.39
C LEU A 132 -23.07 1.03 23.96
N ALA A 133 -22.07 1.86 23.69
CA ALA A 133 -22.04 3.27 24.12
C ALA A 133 -23.19 4.07 23.49
N LEU A 134 -23.45 3.91 22.20
CA LEU A 134 -24.57 4.57 21.51
C LEU A 134 -25.93 4.10 22.02
N ALA A 135 -26.10 2.79 22.23
CA ALA A 135 -27.33 2.25 22.81
C ALA A 135 -27.57 2.79 24.22
N GLY A 136 -26.54 2.82 25.06
CA GLY A 136 -26.58 3.42 26.38
C GLY A 136 -26.92 4.92 26.34
N ALA A 137 -26.34 5.65 25.38
CA ALA A 137 -26.64 7.08 25.17
C ALA A 137 -28.10 7.32 24.80
N VAL A 138 -28.69 6.52 23.91
CA VAL A 138 -30.09 6.58 23.54
C VAL A 138 -31.00 6.29 24.74
N ALA A 139 -30.68 5.24 25.50
CA ALA A 139 -31.45 4.87 26.71
C ALA A 139 -31.38 5.98 27.77
N PHE A 140 -30.20 6.51 28.06
CA PHE A 140 -29.98 7.60 29.00
C PHE A 140 -30.67 8.89 28.54
N SER A 141 -30.55 9.26 27.27
CA SER A 141 -31.22 10.44 26.69
C SER A 141 -32.73 10.34 26.79
N THR A 142 -33.29 9.15 26.56
CA THR A 142 -34.74 8.89 26.70
C THR A 142 -35.18 9.01 28.15
N TRP A 143 -34.44 8.46 29.09
CA TRP A 143 -34.71 8.55 30.52
C TRP A 143 -34.64 10.00 31.02
N ARG A 144 -33.55 10.72 30.66
CA ARG A 144 -33.34 12.13 31.05
C ARG A 144 -34.42 13.05 30.48
N ALA A 145 -34.76 12.90 29.20
CA ALA A 145 -35.79 13.71 28.55
C ALA A 145 -37.20 13.63 29.21
N ARG A 146 -37.49 12.51 29.91
CA ARG A 146 -38.71 12.31 30.64
C ARG A 146 -38.73 12.98 32.03
N ARG A 147 -37.55 13.26 32.61
CA ARG A 147 -37.41 13.66 34.02
C ARG A 147 -36.90 15.07 34.24
N ILE A 148 -36.10 15.60 33.31
CA ILE A 148 -35.39 16.87 33.47
C ILE A 148 -35.76 17.80 32.29
N PRO A 149 -36.19 19.07 32.56
CA PRO A 149 -36.46 20.04 31.50
C PRO A 149 -35.14 20.41 30.77
N PRO A 150 -35.22 20.78 29.47
CA PRO A 150 -34.03 21.13 28.68
C PRO A 150 -33.39 22.43 29.17
N PRO A 151 -32.06 22.50 29.30
CA PRO A 151 -31.34 23.73 29.58
C PRO A 151 -31.33 24.70 28.40
N LEU A 152 -31.41 24.19 27.17
CA LEU A 152 -31.47 25.01 25.95
C LEU A 152 -32.91 25.17 25.45
N ARG A 153 -33.21 26.36 24.94
CA ARG A 153 -34.46 26.63 24.22
C ARG A 153 -34.27 26.33 22.73
N GLU A 154 -35.37 26.09 21.99
CA GLU A 154 -35.33 25.82 20.54
C GLU A 154 -34.54 26.90 19.77
N ARG A 155 -34.65 28.18 20.15
CA ARG A 155 -33.90 29.30 19.53
C ARG A 155 -32.39 29.18 19.77
N SER A 156 -31.97 28.77 20.98
CA SER A 156 -30.55 28.60 21.31
C SER A 156 -29.95 27.43 20.52
N LEU A 157 -30.69 26.35 20.32
CA LEU A 157 -30.27 25.23 19.48
C LEU A 157 -30.12 25.68 18.02
N ALA A 158 -31.04 26.48 17.47
CA ALA A 158 -30.94 27.01 16.11
C ALA A 158 -29.74 27.96 15.93
N ILE A 159 -29.45 28.81 16.91
CA ILE A 159 -28.27 29.70 16.90
C ILE A 159 -27.00 28.87 16.94
N LEU A 160 -26.93 27.86 17.81
CA LEU A 160 -25.76 26.95 17.89
C LEU A 160 -25.54 26.22 16.58
N ALA A 161 -26.62 25.71 15.95
CA ALA A 161 -26.54 25.05 14.66
C ALA A 161 -26.01 25.99 13.57
N ALA A 162 -26.54 27.21 13.49
CA ALA A 162 -26.10 28.21 12.51
C ALA A 162 -24.62 28.58 12.72
N SER A 163 -24.19 28.80 13.96
CA SER A 163 -22.81 29.15 14.30
C SER A 163 -21.86 27.99 13.96
N ALA A 164 -22.22 26.74 14.28
CA ALA A 164 -21.43 25.57 13.96
C ALA A 164 -21.32 25.34 12.44
N CYS A 165 -22.42 25.55 11.69
CA CYS A 165 -22.41 25.45 10.23
C CYS A 165 -21.49 26.52 9.60
N VAL A 166 -21.48 27.75 10.10
CA VAL A 166 -20.60 28.83 9.65
C VAL A 166 -19.13 28.44 9.92
N LEU A 167 -18.82 27.94 11.11
CA LEU A 167 -17.47 27.49 11.44
C LEU A 167 -17.03 26.30 10.58
N ALA A 168 -17.93 25.35 10.33
CA ALA A 168 -17.66 24.19 9.46
C ALA A 168 -17.42 24.59 7.98
N ALA A 169 -17.96 25.73 7.55
CA ALA A 169 -17.78 26.26 6.19
C ALA A 169 -16.43 26.98 6.00
N LEU A 170 -15.67 27.26 7.06
CA LEU A 170 -14.38 27.93 6.94
C LEU A 170 -13.40 27.10 6.08
N PRO A 171 -12.59 27.75 5.23
CA PRO A 171 -11.63 27.04 4.38
C PRO A 171 -10.56 26.38 5.23
N LEU A 172 -10.26 25.13 4.88
CA LEU A 172 -9.18 24.34 5.47
C LEU A 172 -8.23 23.87 4.37
N PRO A 173 -6.94 23.70 4.66
CA PRO A 173 -6.00 23.01 3.75
C PRO A 173 -6.55 21.64 3.32
N VAL A 174 -6.28 21.24 2.08
CA VAL A 174 -6.89 20.03 1.48
C VAL A 174 -6.62 18.79 2.33
N HIS A 175 -5.39 18.60 2.81
CA HIS A 175 -5.01 17.46 3.66
C HIS A 175 -5.80 17.43 4.98
N LEU A 176 -6.00 18.57 5.63
CA LEU A 176 -6.83 18.66 6.83
C LEU A 176 -8.31 18.44 6.50
N ARG A 177 -8.79 18.93 5.35
CA ARG A 177 -10.19 18.78 4.93
C ARG A 177 -10.57 17.30 4.77
N LEU A 178 -9.74 16.50 4.12
CA LEU A 178 -10.04 15.10 3.83
C LEU A 178 -9.92 14.19 5.04
N THR A 179 -9.03 14.51 5.99
CA THR A 179 -8.74 13.65 7.14
C THR A 179 -9.51 14.01 8.40
N SER A 180 -9.79 15.30 8.64
CA SER A 180 -10.40 15.77 9.86
C SER A 180 -11.92 15.90 9.78
N ARG A 181 -12.46 16.23 8.61
CA ARG A 181 -13.88 16.55 8.45
C ARG A 181 -14.78 15.32 8.55
N HIS A 182 -16.05 15.58 8.90
CA HIS A 182 -17.03 14.49 8.98
C HIS A 182 -17.24 13.85 7.59
N PRO A 183 -17.30 12.51 7.48
CA PRO A 183 -17.43 11.80 6.19
C PRO A 183 -18.62 12.25 5.35
N LEU A 184 -19.76 12.55 5.96
CA LEU A 184 -20.95 13.06 5.24
C LEU A 184 -20.72 14.38 4.50
N LEU A 185 -19.70 15.18 4.92
CA LEU A 185 -19.33 16.42 4.25
C LEU A 185 -18.27 16.22 3.17
N VAL A 186 -17.53 15.12 3.22
CA VAL A 186 -16.42 14.80 2.31
C VAL A 186 -16.86 13.89 1.19
N LEU A 187 -17.67 12.86 1.48
CA LEU A 187 -18.11 11.85 0.50
C LEU A 187 -18.70 12.45 -0.79
N PRO A 188 -19.59 13.47 -0.76
CA PRO A 188 -20.09 14.06 -2.00
C PRO A 188 -18.99 14.66 -2.86
N GLY A 189 -17.95 15.26 -2.26
CA GLY A 189 -16.79 15.80 -2.96
C GLY A 189 -15.93 14.74 -3.64
N LEU A 190 -15.80 13.55 -3.04
CA LEU A 190 -15.05 12.43 -3.66
C LEU A 190 -15.72 11.92 -4.95
N PHE A 191 -17.05 12.08 -5.07
CA PHE A 191 -17.79 11.69 -6.28
C PHE A 191 -17.93 12.81 -7.31
N HIS A 192 -17.76 14.08 -6.90
CA HIS A 192 -17.99 15.28 -7.71
C HIS A 192 -16.76 16.19 -7.79
N ASP A 193 -15.60 15.79 -7.22
CA ASP A 193 -14.40 16.61 -7.27
C ASP A 193 -13.92 16.75 -8.72
N PRO A 194 -13.98 17.97 -9.30
CA PRO A 194 -13.43 18.22 -10.61
C PRO A 194 -11.89 18.02 -10.65
N ALA A 195 -11.20 17.98 -9.50
CA ALA A 195 -9.80 17.59 -9.45
C ALA A 195 -9.63 16.06 -9.60
N ALA A 196 -10.56 15.24 -9.05
CA ALA A 196 -10.62 13.81 -9.36
C ALA A 196 -11.03 13.55 -10.82
N ALA A 197 -11.89 14.40 -11.40
CA ALA A 197 -12.23 14.38 -12.82
C ALA A 197 -11.15 15.04 -13.69
N ARG A 198 -10.36 15.96 -13.14
CA ARG A 198 -9.20 16.62 -13.80
C ARG A 198 -7.94 15.76 -13.76
N THR A 199 -7.85 14.73 -12.91
CA THR A 199 -6.85 13.67 -13.09
C THR A 199 -7.08 12.89 -14.38
N ASP A 200 -8.31 12.81 -14.88
CA ASP A 200 -8.59 12.41 -16.27
C ASP A 200 -8.09 13.44 -17.30
N GLY A 201 -7.94 14.70 -16.94
CA GLY A 201 -7.44 15.79 -17.79
C GLY A 201 -5.90 15.92 -17.82
N VAL A 202 -5.20 15.53 -16.76
CA VAL A 202 -3.72 15.43 -16.74
C VAL A 202 -3.25 14.14 -17.46
N ALA A 203 -4.13 13.14 -17.55
CA ALA A 203 -3.89 11.95 -18.37
C ALA A 203 -3.49 12.23 -19.84
N PRO A 204 -3.97 13.28 -20.56
CA PRO A 204 -3.51 13.53 -21.92
C PRO A 204 -2.05 13.97 -22.04
N SER A 205 -1.50 14.68 -21.08
CA SER A 205 -0.08 15.07 -21.11
C SER A 205 0.84 13.94 -20.70
N PHE A 206 0.45 13.16 -19.71
CA PHE A 206 1.14 11.92 -19.34
C PHE A 206 0.97 10.83 -20.42
N ARG A 207 -0.21 10.76 -21.03
CA ARG A 207 -0.45 9.95 -22.24
C ARG A 207 0.45 10.39 -23.40
N ARG A 208 0.73 11.69 -23.56
CA ARG A 208 1.64 12.18 -24.59
C ARG A 208 3.12 11.90 -24.29
N LEU A 209 3.56 12.03 -23.05
CA LEU A 209 4.93 11.66 -22.65
C LEU A 209 5.16 10.14 -22.73
N ARG A 210 4.15 9.33 -22.41
CA ARG A 210 4.20 7.86 -22.63
C ARG A 210 3.89 7.44 -24.07
N SER A 211 3.08 8.20 -24.83
CA SER A 211 2.86 7.91 -26.25
C SER A 211 4.00 8.43 -27.13
N SER A 212 4.75 9.39 -26.71
CA SER A 212 6.03 9.74 -27.35
C SER A 212 7.20 8.83 -26.93
N GLY A 213 7.01 8.04 -25.84
CA GLY A 213 7.94 7.00 -25.39
C GLY A 213 7.48 5.58 -25.71
N GLY A 214 6.44 5.37 -26.56
CA GLY A 214 5.94 4.10 -26.39
C GLY A 214 5.34 3.21 -27.38
N SER A 215 4.78 3.55 -28.37
CA SER A 215 4.31 2.55 -29.36
C SER A 215 5.17 2.44 -30.64
N GLY A 216 6.28 3.14 -30.63
CA GLY A 216 7.33 2.88 -31.58
C GLY A 216 8.21 1.79 -31.00
N ILE A 217 8.25 0.62 -31.62
CA ILE A 217 9.39 -0.29 -31.53
C ILE A 217 10.64 0.57 -31.62
N ARG A 218 11.22 0.94 -30.47
CA ARG A 218 12.61 1.41 -30.49
C ARG A 218 13.35 0.22 -31.08
N ALA A 219 13.92 0.43 -32.27
CA ALA A 219 14.79 -0.56 -32.89
C ALA A 219 15.71 -1.09 -31.80
N ALA A 220 15.80 -2.41 -31.69
CA ALA A 220 16.56 -3.09 -30.64
C ALA A 220 17.88 -2.35 -30.44
N ALA A 221 17.99 -1.59 -29.35
CA ALA A 221 19.27 -1.01 -29.00
C ALA A 221 20.23 -2.20 -28.80
N PRO A 222 21.43 -2.17 -29.34
CA PRO A 222 22.40 -3.24 -29.11
C PRO A 222 22.56 -3.39 -27.59
N ALA A 223 22.67 -4.64 -27.12
CA ALA A 223 22.85 -4.94 -25.71
C ALA A 223 24.01 -4.12 -25.18
N SER A 224 23.80 -3.38 -24.09
CA SER A 224 24.83 -2.57 -23.47
C SER A 224 26.03 -3.44 -23.08
N PRO A 225 27.29 -2.97 -23.23
CA PRO A 225 28.45 -3.68 -22.75
C PRO A 225 28.27 -4.03 -21.26
N ARG A 226 28.51 -5.28 -20.90
CA ARG A 226 28.33 -5.75 -19.51
C ARG A 226 29.53 -5.40 -18.65
N ALA A 227 29.29 -5.20 -17.36
CA ALA A 227 30.35 -5.01 -16.38
C ALA A 227 31.23 -6.28 -16.27
N ALA A 228 32.50 -6.09 -15.94
CA ALA A 228 33.40 -7.24 -15.70
C ALA A 228 32.86 -8.07 -14.52
N GLY A 229 32.77 -9.39 -14.72
CA GLY A 229 32.20 -10.30 -13.71
C GLY A 229 30.67 -10.35 -13.64
N ALA A 230 29.96 -9.65 -14.53
CA ALA A 230 28.52 -9.78 -14.62
C ALA A 230 28.09 -11.22 -14.94
N PRO A 231 26.99 -11.72 -14.36
CA PRO A 231 26.44 -13.03 -14.68
C PRO A 231 26.21 -13.18 -16.18
N ALA A 232 26.49 -14.35 -16.73
CA ALA A 232 26.29 -14.61 -18.14
C ALA A 232 25.57 -15.95 -18.35
N VAL A 233 24.57 -15.93 -19.20
CA VAL A 233 23.88 -17.13 -19.68
C VAL A 233 24.66 -17.67 -20.89
N PRO A 234 24.86 -18.99 -21.02
CA PRO A 234 25.51 -19.56 -22.20
C PRO A 234 24.82 -19.11 -23.50
N ALA A 235 25.64 -18.76 -24.50
CA ALA A 235 25.12 -18.25 -25.77
C ALA A 235 24.15 -19.25 -26.43
N GLY A 236 23.01 -18.77 -26.90
CA GLY A 236 21.98 -19.59 -27.55
C GLY A 236 21.10 -20.38 -26.59
N LEU A 237 21.37 -20.41 -25.29
CA LEU A 237 20.48 -20.98 -24.30
C LEU A 237 19.28 -20.04 -24.05
N ARG A 238 18.09 -20.62 -23.99
CA ARG A 238 16.86 -19.93 -23.59
C ARG A 238 16.39 -20.49 -22.25
N PRO A 239 16.87 -19.95 -21.13
CA PRO A 239 16.49 -20.45 -19.81
C PRO A 239 15.04 -20.09 -19.49
N ASN A 240 14.43 -20.86 -18.60
CA ASN A 240 13.18 -20.44 -17.97
C ASN A 240 13.42 -19.22 -17.07
N VAL A 241 12.39 -18.42 -16.86
CA VAL A 241 12.40 -17.28 -15.96
C VAL A 241 11.31 -17.49 -14.91
N VAL A 242 11.69 -17.47 -13.64
CA VAL A 242 10.75 -17.65 -12.52
C VAL A 242 10.88 -16.49 -11.55
N PHE A 243 9.77 -15.79 -11.30
CA PHE A 243 9.65 -14.80 -10.27
C PHE A 243 9.01 -15.43 -9.02
N LEU A 244 9.69 -15.31 -7.87
CA LEU A 244 9.11 -15.55 -6.55
C LEU A 244 8.88 -14.17 -5.92
N LEU A 245 7.64 -13.71 -5.93
CA LEU A 245 7.24 -12.40 -5.43
C LEU A 245 6.63 -12.57 -4.04
N LEU A 246 7.28 -11.96 -3.05
CA LEU A 246 6.99 -12.16 -1.63
C LEU A 246 6.19 -10.98 -1.10
N GLU A 247 4.96 -11.25 -0.67
CA GLU A 247 4.04 -10.25 -0.11
C GLU A 247 4.63 -9.53 1.10
N GLY A 248 4.75 -8.20 1.00
CA GLY A 248 5.09 -7.31 2.12
C GLY A 248 6.47 -7.52 2.76
N VAL A 249 7.42 -8.20 2.09
CA VAL A 249 8.74 -8.50 2.64
C VAL A 249 9.72 -7.36 2.35
N ARG A 250 10.24 -6.73 3.39
CA ARG A 250 11.31 -5.73 3.29
C ARG A 250 12.69 -6.35 3.43
N SER A 251 13.70 -5.73 2.84
CA SER A 251 15.08 -6.16 2.98
C SER A 251 15.64 -5.91 4.38
N GLU A 252 15.17 -4.89 5.08
CA GLU A 252 15.71 -4.46 6.38
C GLU A 252 15.64 -5.54 7.46
N GLU A 253 14.60 -6.36 7.47
CA GLU A 253 14.46 -7.44 8.46
C GLU A 253 15.34 -8.65 8.16
N LEU A 254 15.78 -8.84 6.90
CA LEU A 254 16.45 -10.06 6.47
C LEU A 254 17.95 -10.04 6.81
N GLY A 255 18.46 -11.19 7.27
CA GLY A 255 19.83 -11.31 7.76
C GLY A 255 20.90 -10.96 6.72
N ALA A 256 20.70 -11.34 5.44
CA ALA A 256 21.64 -11.03 4.36
C ALA A 256 21.80 -9.52 4.09
N TRP A 257 20.85 -8.68 4.52
CA TRP A 257 20.91 -7.22 4.43
C TRP A 257 21.24 -6.55 5.77
N GLY A 258 21.68 -7.33 6.76
CA GLY A 258 22.07 -6.82 8.07
C GLY A 258 20.92 -6.75 9.10
N GLY A 259 19.80 -7.41 8.82
CA GLY A 259 18.61 -7.47 9.67
C GLY A 259 18.72 -8.48 10.81
N LEU A 260 17.62 -9.19 11.09
CA LEU A 260 17.50 -10.11 12.22
C LEU A 260 18.10 -11.47 11.90
N GLU A 261 19.04 -11.91 12.74
CA GLU A 261 19.65 -13.23 12.60
C GLU A 261 18.62 -14.35 12.76
N GLY A 262 18.68 -15.34 11.89
CA GLY A 262 17.78 -16.49 11.91
C GLY A 262 16.36 -16.25 11.42
N LEU A 263 15.99 -15.00 11.06
CA LEU A 263 14.68 -14.71 10.51
C LEU A 263 14.46 -15.34 9.12
N SER A 264 15.50 -15.31 8.28
CA SER A 264 15.38 -15.65 6.85
C SER A 264 16.53 -16.53 6.34
N PRO A 265 16.79 -17.70 6.96
CA PRO A 265 17.96 -18.50 6.63
C PRO A 265 18.00 -18.97 5.16
N HIS A 266 16.85 -19.26 4.53
CA HIS A 266 16.79 -19.70 3.13
C HIS A 266 17.00 -18.55 2.15
N LEU A 267 16.36 -17.39 2.38
CA LEU A 267 16.58 -16.18 1.59
C LEU A 267 18.01 -15.67 1.74
N ASP A 268 18.58 -15.74 2.94
CA ASP A 268 19.96 -15.37 3.21
C ASP A 268 20.94 -16.29 2.47
N ASP A 269 20.63 -17.58 2.38
CA ASP A 269 21.41 -18.54 1.60
C ASP A 269 21.35 -18.24 0.11
N LEU A 270 20.17 -17.99 -0.42
CA LEU A 270 19.97 -17.59 -1.83
C LEU A 270 20.69 -16.27 -2.15
N ALA A 271 20.67 -15.31 -1.24
CA ALA A 271 21.36 -14.03 -1.39
C ALA A 271 22.90 -14.18 -1.39
N ARG A 272 23.43 -15.12 -0.60
CA ARG A 272 24.87 -15.44 -0.58
C ARG A 272 25.34 -16.18 -1.82
N HIS A 273 24.51 -17.05 -2.39
CA HIS A 273 24.86 -17.87 -3.55
C HIS A 273 24.35 -17.30 -4.88
N GLY A 274 23.52 -16.28 -4.85
CA GLY A 274 23.03 -15.56 -6.01
C GLY A 274 23.74 -14.23 -6.24
N VAL A 275 23.09 -13.36 -7.00
CA VAL A 275 23.45 -11.94 -7.13
C VAL A 275 22.46 -11.16 -6.30
N ARG A 276 22.90 -10.63 -5.18
CA ARG A 276 22.12 -9.79 -4.28
C ARG A 276 22.22 -8.32 -4.69
N VAL A 277 21.10 -7.64 -4.75
CA VAL A 277 21.05 -6.18 -4.85
C VAL A 277 20.95 -5.61 -3.45
N ASP A 278 21.90 -4.74 -3.10
CA ASP A 278 22.04 -4.24 -1.73
C ASP A 278 20.92 -3.28 -1.33
N ARG A 279 20.54 -2.40 -2.25
CA ARG A 279 19.44 -1.42 -2.07
C ARG A 279 18.49 -1.49 -3.27
N ALA A 280 17.50 -2.36 -3.20
CA ALA A 280 16.44 -2.44 -4.19
C ALA A 280 15.15 -1.79 -3.66
N PHE A 281 14.43 -1.12 -4.55
CA PHE A 281 13.20 -0.40 -4.24
C PHE A 281 12.05 -0.91 -5.10
N SER A 282 10.94 -1.22 -4.47
CA SER A 282 9.67 -1.31 -5.18
C SER A 282 9.25 0.08 -5.65
N PRO A 283 8.74 0.24 -6.88
CA PRO A 283 8.32 1.55 -7.36
C PRO A 283 7.06 2.07 -6.67
N GLY A 284 6.32 1.21 -5.96
CA GLY A 284 5.08 1.58 -5.27
C GLY A 284 4.92 0.87 -3.93
N THR A 285 3.74 1.01 -3.34
CA THR A 285 3.38 0.47 -2.03
C THR A 285 2.30 -0.60 -2.09
N HIS A 286 1.90 -1.00 -3.29
CA HIS A 286 0.87 -2.02 -3.54
C HIS A 286 1.40 -3.15 -4.42
N THR A 287 0.94 -4.35 -4.18
CA THR A 287 1.35 -5.57 -4.92
C THR A 287 1.25 -5.43 -6.45
N PRO A 288 0.17 -4.83 -7.03
CA PRO A 288 0.09 -4.65 -8.49
C PRO A 288 1.22 -3.82 -9.08
N GLU A 289 1.81 -2.90 -8.30
CA GLU A 289 2.91 -2.06 -8.75
C GLU A 289 4.22 -2.85 -8.81
N GLY A 290 4.44 -3.75 -7.83
CA GLY A 290 5.55 -4.71 -7.86
C GLY A 290 5.44 -5.70 -9.03
N GLU A 291 4.23 -6.24 -9.27
CA GLU A 291 3.97 -7.13 -10.41
C GLU A 291 4.25 -6.44 -11.75
N LEU A 292 3.76 -5.21 -11.93
CA LEU A 292 3.99 -4.42 -13.16
C LEU A 292 5.47 -4.06 -13.35
N ALA A 293 6.18 -3.77 -12.27
CA ALA A 293 7.60 -3.50 -12.33
C ALA A 293 8.37 -4.71 -12.86
N LEU A 294 8.08 -5.90 -12.34
CA LEU A 294 8.78 -7.13 -12.73
C LEU A 294 8.44 -7.61 -14.14
N TRP A 295 7.21 -7.41 -14.62
CA TRP A 295 6.82 -7.82 -15.96
C TRP A 295 7.04 -6.75 -17.03
N TYR A 296 6.84 -5.48 -16.70
CA TYR A 296 6.77 -4.40 -17.69
C TYR A 296 7.81 -3.31 -17.48
N GLY A 297 8.62 -3.38 -16.41
CA GLY A 297 9.62 -2.36 -16.10
C GLY A 297 8.99 -0.99 -15.79
N LEU A 298 7.73 -0.98 -15.31
CA LEU A 298 7.00 0.26 -15.09
C LEU A 298 7.22 0.79 -13.67
N LEU A 299 7.44 2.09 -13.58
CA LEU A 299 7.33 2.82 -12.32
C LEU A 299 5.85 2.94 -11.92
N ALA A 300 5.58 3.07 -10.62
CA ALA A 300 4.24 3.35 -10.13
C ALA A 300 3.73 4.67 -10.72
N SER A 301 2.42 4.78 -10.90
CA SER A 301 1.82 6.00 -11.43
C SER A 301 1.23 6.84 -10.29
N PRO A 302 1.51 8.14 -10.20
CA PRO A 302 0.89 9.00 -9.21
C PRO A 302 -0.61 9.26 -9.49
N HIS A 303 -1.14 8.71 -10.60
CA HIS A 303 -2.50 8.99 -11.07
C HIS A 303 -3.42 7.77 -11.09
N SER A 304 -2.88 6.54 -11.12
CA SER A 304 -3.71 5.34 -11.30
C SER A 304 -3.00 4.07 -10.85
N LEU A 305 -3.76 3.10 -10.34
CA LEU A 305 -3.33 1.72 -10.20
C LEU A 305 -3.49 1.01 -11.55
N ILE A 306 -2.47 1.11 -12.39
CA ILE A 306 -2.49 0.72 -13.81
C ILE A 306 -3.05 -0.68 -14.04
N LEU A 307 -2.68 -1.66 -13.20
CA LEU A 307 -3.09 -3.05 -13.37
C LEU A 307 -4.62 -3.21 -13.25
N SER A 308 -5.23 -2.56 -12.27
CA SER A 308 -6.66 -2.67 -11.99
C SER A 308 -7.52 -1.71 -12.81
N GLU A 309 -7.01 -0.53 -13.15
CA GLU A 309 -7.79 0.48 -13.88
C GLU A 309 -7.73 0.30 -15.40
N GLU A 310 -6.59 -0.22 -15.91
CA GLU A 310 -6.39 -0.45 -17.34
C GLU A 310 -5.97 -1.92 -17.65
N PRO A 311 -6.68 -2.96 -17.14
CA PRO A 311 -6.24 -4.34 -17.24
C PRO A 311 -6.12 -4.83 -18.68
N ASP A 312 -7.01 -4.39 -19.56
CA ASP A 312 -7.09 -4.84 -20.95
C ASP A 312 -6.19 -4.03 -21.90
N ARG A 313 -5.53 -2.95 -21.42
CA ARG A 313 -4.72 -2.08 -22.28
C ARG A 313 -3.50 -2.84 -22.81
N PRO A 314 -3.31 -2.93 -24.14
CA PRO A 314 -2.14 -3.56 -24.73
C PRO A 314 -0.83 -2.90 -24.24
N ARG A 315 0.14 -3.71 -23.89
CA ARG A 315 1.47 -3.26 -23.42
C ARG A 315 2.53 -4.16 -24.07
N ASP A 316 3.70 -3.63 -24.30
CA ASP A 316 4.87 -4.39 -24.74
C ASP A 316 5.89 -4.41 -23.60
N GLY A 317 6.06 -5.56 -22.98
CA GLY A 317 6.95 -5.78 -21.84
C GLY A 317 7.72 -7.07 -21.96
N LEU A 318 8.25 -7.54 -20.86
CA LEU A 318 9.03 -8.78 -20.83
C LEU A 318 8.24 -9.98 -21.38
N PRO A 319 6.97 -10.22 -21.04
CA PRO A 319 6.22 -11.36 -21.56
C PRO A 319 6.13 -11.38 -23.09
N GLU A 320 5.77 -10.25 -23.70
CA GLU A 320 5.59 -10.11 -25.14
C GLU A 320 6.94 -10.24 -25.88
N ILE A 321 8.03 -9.68 -25.31
CA ILE A 321 9.38 -9.81 -25.87
C ILE A 321 9.84 -11.27 -25.81
N LEU A 322 9.66 -11.94 -24.67
CA LEU A 322 10.00 -13.35 -24.51
C LEU A 322 9.18 -14.24 -25.46
N ALA A 323 7.87 -13.97 -25.62
CA ALA A 323 7.03 -14.73 -26.55
C ALA A 323 7.55 -14.62 -27.99
N ARG A 324 7.90 -13.41 -28.45
CA ARG A 324 8.51 -13.20 -29.77
C ARG A 324 9.87 -13.89 -29.91
N ALA A 325 10.62 -13.98 -28.80
CA ALA A 325 11.92 -14.68 -28.78
C ALA A 325 11.79 -16.20 -28.61
N GLY A 326 10.57 -16.74 -28.49
CA GLY A 326 10.28 -18.18 -28.53
C GLY A 326 10.02 -18.84 -27.18
N TRP A 327 9.74 -18.10 -26.12
CA TRP A 327 9.15 -18.66 -24.90
C TRP A 327 7.74 -19.14 -25.16
N LYS A 328 7.39 -20.33 -24.63
CA LYS A 328 6.19 -21.06 -25.06
C LYS A 328 5.06 -21.05 -24.05
N SER A 329 5.40 -20.81 -22.77
CA SER A 329 4.43 -20.88 -21.68
C SER A 329 4.62 -19.71 -20.73
N PHE A 330 3.50 -19.10 -20.35
CA PHE A 330 3.44 -18.02 -19.35
C PHE A 330 2.47 -18.44 -18.26
N LEU A 331 2.90 -18.36 -17.02
CA LEU A 331 2.09 -18.74 -15.85
C LEU A 331 2.14 -17.66 -14.78
N TRP A 332 0.98 -17.31 -14.26
CA TRP A 332 0.84 -16.59 -13.01
C TRP A 332 0.12 -17.49 -12.00
N ILE A 333 0.70 -17.69 -10.82
CA ILE A 333 0.14 -18.51 -9.76
C ILE A 333 0.15 -17.74 -8.43
N HIS A 334 -0.99 -17.77 -7.73
CA HIS A 334 -1.20 -17.07 -6.48
C HIS A 334 -2.06 -17.92 -5.54
N ASN A 335 -1.80 -17.86 -4.26
CA ASN A 335 -2.57 -18.62 -3.27
C ASN A 335 -3.81 -17.88 -2.72
N GLY A 336 -4.09 -16.65 -3.18
CA GLY A 336 -5.30 -15.87 -2.91
C GLY A 336 -6.30 -15.86 -4.05
N ASP A 337 -7.09 -14.78 -4.15
CA ASP A 337 -8.12 -14.56 -5.17
C ASP A 337 -7.59 -13.68 -6.30
N GLN A 338 -7.55 -14.19 -7.53
CA GLN A 338 -7.09 -13.44 -8.71
C GLN A 338 -8.02 -12.31 -9.12
N ASN A 339 -9.29 -12.31 -8.70
CA ASN A 339 -10.19 -11.20 -9.03
C ASN A 339 -9.81 -9.92 -8.28
N PHE A 340 -9.07 -10.06 -7.17
CA PHE A 340 -8.55 -8.91 -6.45
C PHE A 340 -7.60 -8.11 -7.33
N TYR A 341 -7.81 -6.79 -7.45
CA TYR A 341 -7.14 -5.90 -8.40
C TYR A 341 -7.36 -6.25 -9.88
N ARG A 342 -8.37 -7.07 -10.23
CA ARG A 342 -8.67 -7.47 -11.62
C ARG A 342 -7.50 -8.16 -12.32
N ARG A 343 -6.71 -8.92 -11.57
CA ARG A 343 -5.59 -9.71 -12.10
C ARG A 343 -6.04 -10.76 -13.11
N ASP A 344 -7.22 -11.37 -12.89
CA ASP A 344 -7.87 -12.25 -13.84
C ASP A 344 -7.88 -11.65 -15.25
N ARG A 345 -8.45 -10.46 -15.41
CA ARG A 345 -8.52 -9.77 -16.71
C ARG A 345 -7.15 -9.37 -17.24
N PHE A 346 -6.26 -8.91 -16.34
CA PHE A 346 -4.94 -8.47 -16.74
C PHE A 346 -4.10 -9.60 -17.33
N TYR A 347 -4.05 -10.76 -16.69
CA TYR A 347 -3.25 -11.89 -17.13
C TYR A 347 -3.91 -12.65 -18.28
N ASP A 348 -5.24 -12.83 -18.27
CA ASP A 348 -5.98 -13.48 -19.37
C ASP A 348 -5.84 -12.72 -20.69
N ALA A 349 -5.92 -11.39 -20.68
CA ALA A 349 -5.73 -10.55 -21.87
C ALA A 349 -4.34 -10.70 -22.50
N ARG A 350 -3.37 -11.26 -21.78
CA ARG A 350 -1.97 -11.47 -22.21
C ARG A 350 -1.61 -12.94 -22.43
N GLY A 351 -2.61 -13.81 -22.39
CA GLY A 351 -2.43 -15.24 -22.67
C GLY A 351 -1.67 -16.00 -21.59
N PHE A 352 -1.62 -15.49 -20.36
CA PHE A 352 -1.09 -16.26 -19.24
C PHE A 352 -2.08 -17.36 -18.85
N ARG A 353 -1.54 -18.51 -18.51
CA ARG A 353 -2.27 -19.45 -17.68
C ARG A 353 -2.28 -18.89 -16.26
N THR A 354 -3.45 -18.87 -15.62
CA THR A 354 -3.61 -18.45 -14.24
C THR A 354 -3.96 -19.66 -13.37
N ILE A 355 -3.45 -19.68 -12.13
CA ILE A 355 -3.80 -20.62 -11.07
C ILE A 355 -3.99 -19.79 -9.81
N ASP A 356 -5.13 -19.92 -9.14
CA ASP A 356 -5.41 -19.19 -7.91
C ASP A 356 -6.04 -20.07 -6.82
N GLY A 357 -6.47 -19.46 -5.72
CA GLY A 357 -7.06 -20.17 -4.59
C GLY A 357 -8.23 -21.11 -4.94
N ARG A 358 -8.91 -20.94 -6.08
CA ARG A 358 -9.99 -21.82 -6.54
C ARG A 358 -9.49 -23.15 -7.08
N ASP A 359 -8.22 -23.22 -7.48
CA ASP A 359 -7.58 -24.40 -8.06
C ASP A 359 -6.91 -25.31 -7.01
N PHE A 360 -6.84 -24.86 -5.76
CA PHE A 360 -6.23 -25.63 -4.67
C PHE A 360 -7.23 -26.56 -3.99
N ASP A 361 -6.75 -27.65 -3.38
CA ASP A 361 -7.59 -28.55 -2.59
C ASP A 361 -8.18 -27.78 -1.39
N PRO A 362 -9.51 -27.78 -1.21
CA PRO A 362 -10.16 -27.10 -0.08
C PRO A 362 -9.70 -27.54 1.31
N ARG A 363 -9.04 -28.69 1.43
CA ARG A 363 -8.51 -29.25 2.67
C ARG A 363 -7.14 -28.71 3.05
N GLU A 364 -6.44 -28.05 2.13
CA GLU A 364 -5.13 -27.46 2.40
C GLU A 364 -5.25 -26.29 3.40
N PRO A 365 -4.22 -26.04 4.23
CA PRO A 365 -4.23 -24.98 5.23
C PRO A 365 -4.37 -23.59 4.61
N ARG A 366 -5.10 -22.72 5.32
CA ARG A 366 -5.47 -21.36 4.88
C ARG A 366 -5.18 -20.32 5.94
N THR A 367 -4.99 -19.08 5.48
CA THR A 367 -5.09 -17.84 6.24
C THR A 367 -6.34 -17.06 5.79
N ASN A 368 -6.54 -15.87 6.35
CA ASN A 368 -7.65 -14.99 5.94
C ASN A 368 -7.59 -14.60 4.45
N TRP A 369 -6.39 -14.50 3.88
CA TRP A 369 -6.18 -14.02 2.51
C TRP A 369 -6.12 -15.13 1.46
N GLY A 370 -5.95 -16.37 1.86
CA GLY A 370 -5.86 -17.49 0.94
C GLY A 370 -5.19 -18.72 1.54
N TYR A 371 -4.71 -19.61 0.69
CA TYR A 371 -3.93 -20.76 1.12
C TYR A 371 -2.55 -20.32 1.60
N THR A 372 -1.88 -21.16 2.39
CA THR A 372 -0.56 -20.83 2.92
C THR A 372 0.53 -20.87 1.84
N ASP A 373 1.63 -20.16 2.07
CA ASP A 373 2.71 -20.07 1.07
C ASP A 373 3.38 -21.44 0.81
N LYS A 374 3.44 -22.34 1.80
CA LYS A 374 3.93 -23.71 1.56
C LYS A 374 3.03 -24.49 0.59
N VAL A 375 1.72 -24.24 0.61
CA VAL A 375 0.78 -24.81 -0.38
C VAL A 375 1.05 -24.26 -1.76
N LEU A 376 1.22 -22.93 -1.86
CA LEU A 376 1.58 -22.26 -3.11
C LEU A 376 2.86 -22.85 -3.72
N MET A 377 3.92 -22.95 -2.93
CA MET A 377 5.23 -23.40 -3.42
C MET A 377 5.19 -24.83 -3.93
N ARG A 378 4.49 -25.74 -3.24
CA ARG A 378 4.25 -27.10 -3.74
C ARG A 378 3.45 -27.12 -5.04
N ALA A 379 2.43 -26.27 -5.14
CA ALA A 379 1.60 -26.16 -6.34
C ALA A 379 2.38 -25.55 -7.51
N ALA A 380 3.23 -24.55 -7.26
CA ALA A 380 4.09 -23.93 -8.27
C ALA A 380 5.04 -24.95 -8.90
N VAL A 381 5.75 -25.76 -8.10
CA VAL A 381 6.63 -26.81 -8.65
C VAL A 381 5.84 -27.78 -9.54
N ARG A 382 4.66 -28.27 -9.06
CA ARG A 382 3.80 -29.15 -9.87
C ARG A 382 3.28 -28.49 -11.15
N ALA A 383 3.01 -27.20 -11.10
CA ALA A 383 2.57 -26.45 -12.26
C ALA A 383 3.69 -26.27 -13.28
N PHE A 384 4.91 -25.94 -12.81
CA PHE A 384 6.10 -25.77 -13.67
C PHE A 384 6.50 -27.08 -14.37
N ASP A 385 6.36 -28.26 -13.70
CA ASP A 385 6.56 -29.57 -14.31
C ASP A 385 5.70 -29.83 -15.55
N ARG A 386 4.60 -29.07 -15.74
CA ARG A 386 3.65 -29.22 -16.86
C ARG A 386 3.82 -28.15 -17.93
N LEU A 387 4.72 -27.18 -17.73
CA LEU A 387 4.96 -26.13 -18.72
C LEU A 387 5.89 -26.61 -19.82
N LYS A 388 5.69 -26.06 -21.02
CA LYS A 388 6.62 -26.25 -22.15
C LYS A 388 7.76 -25.26 -22.02
N GLU A 389 8.99 -25.78 -21.95
CA GLU A 389 10.20 -24.94 -21.92
C GLU A 389 10.52 -24.33 -23.29
N PRO A 390 11.12 -23.15 -23.35
CA PRO A 390 11.31 -22.25 -22.24
C PRO A 390 10.00 -21.60 -21.78
N PHE A 391 9.86 -21.38 -20.47
CA PHE A 391 8.67 -20.75 -19.89
C PHE A 391 9.06 -19.53 -19.03
N ALA A 392 8.09 -18.66 -18.79
CA ALA A 392 8.18 -17.60 -17.79
C ALA A 392 7.01 -17.71 -16.80
N ALA A 393 7.29 -17.64 -15.51
CA ALA A 393 6.28 -17.83 -14.48
C ALA A 393 6.49 -16.87 -13.31
N MET A 394 5.41 -16.51 -12.63
CA MET A 394 5.43 -15.77 -11.38
C MET A 394 4.60 -16.51 -10.34
N ALA A 395 5.19 -16.71 -9.15
CA ALA A 395 4.48 -17.18 -7.96
C ALA A 395 4.45 -16.03 -6.94
N LEU A 396 3.25 -15.62 -6.56
CA LEU A 396 2.99 -14.52 -5.63
C LEU A 396 2.45 -15.07 -4.31
N THR A 397 3.14 -14.81 -3.19
CA THR A 397 2.75 -15.23 -1.84
C THR A 397 1.68 -14.34 -1.22
N VAL A 398 1.11 -14.75 -0.09
CA VAL A 398 0.10 -13.98 0.64
C VAL A 398 0.18 -14.11 2.17
N SER A 399 0.96 -15.06 2.69
CA SER A 399 0.91 -15.35 4.14
C SER A 399 1.42 -14.21 5.02
N ASN A 400 2.28 -13.33 4.50
CA ASN A 400 2.77 -12.14 5.21
C ASN A 400 1.87 -10.91 5.03
N HIS A 401 0.65 -11.08 4.51
CA HIS A 401 -0.31 -9.99 4.43
C HIS A 401 -0.92 -9.68 5.81
N HIS A 402 -1.18 -8.39 6.08
CA HIS A 402 -1.93 -8.00 7.29
C HIS A 402 -3.28 -8.78 7.38
N PRO A 403 -3.73 -9.26 8.53
CA PRO A 403 -3.25 -9.00 9.90
C PRO A 403 -2.10 -9.91 10.39
N PHE A 404 -1.30 -10.49 9.52
CA PHE A 404 -0.16 -11.36 9.84
C PHE A 404 -0.59 -12.63 10.60
N GLN A 405 -1.62 -13.27 10.07
CA GLN A 405 -2.13 -14.52 10.63
C GLN A 405 -1.11 -15.63 10.41
N LEU A 406 -0.53 -16.14 11.51
CA LEU A 406 0.42 -17.24 11.42
C LEU A 406 -0.31 -18.51 10.92
N PRO A 407 0.16 -19.14 9.83
CA PRO A 407 -0.40 -20.38 9.34
C PRO A 407 -0.31 -21.52 10.35
N ALA A 408 -1.31 -22.42 10.34
CA ALA A 408 -1.35 -23.56 11.27
C ALA A 408 -0.19 -24.57 11.06
N ASP A 409 0.44 -24.56 9.87
CA ASP A 409 1.59 -25.40 9.50
C ASP A 409 2.93 -24.67 9.66
N ALA A 410 2.95 -23.52 10.34
CA ALA A 410 4.17 -22.78 10.63
C ALA A 410 5.01 -23.47 11.71
N SER A 411 6.33 -23.39 11.53
CA SER A 411 7.27 -23.75 12.59
C SER A 411 7.16 -22.77 13.76
N THR A 412 7.26 -23.26 14.98
CA THR A 412 7.27 -22.43 16.19
C THR A 412 8.69 -22.22 16.72
N SER A 413 9.72 -22.62 15.96
CA SER A 413 11.11 -22.61 16.42
C SER A 413 11.75 -21.21 16.45
N TYR A 414 11.23 -20.26 15.66
CA TYR A 414 11.74 -18.90 15.64
C TYR A 414 11.00 -17.99 16.63
N GLU A 415 11.74 -17.43 17.57
CA GLU A 415 11.24 -16.42 18.52
C GLU A 415 11.85 -15.04 18.20
N PRO A 416 11.06 -14.12 17.66
CA PRO A 416 11.56 -12.82 17.22
C PRO A 416 11.92 -11.91 18.41
N PRO A 417 13.07 -11.23 18.38
CA PRO A 417 13.45 -10.28 19.41
C PRO A 417 12.70 -8.94 19.24
N GLY A 418 12.59 -8.18 20.35
CA GLY A 418 12.20 -6.76 20.31
C GLY A 418 10.72 -6.48 20.00
N THR A 419 9.83 -7.48 20.17
CA THR A 419 8.40 -7.34 19.82
C THR A 419 7.48 -7.03 21.00
N ALA A 420 7.98 -6.97 22.24
CA ALA A 420 7.16 -6.86 23.44
C ALA A 420 6.20 -5.66 23.43
N LEU A 421 6.65 -4.48 22.97
CA LEU A 421 5.79 -3.30 22.86
C LEU A 421 4.74 -3.48 21.77
N GLY A 422 5.12 -4.03 20.62
CA GLY A 422 4.21 -4.33 19.52
C GLY A 422 3.11 -5.30 19.95
N GLU A 423 3.45 -6.35 20.69
CA GLU A 423 2.49 -7.31 21.25
C GLU A 423 1.54 -6.68 22.26
N PHE A 424 2.06 -5.87 23.19
CA PHE A 424 1.23 -5.18 24.17
C PHE A 424 0.18 -4.29 23.50
N VAL A 425 0.57 -3.47 22.51
CA VAL A 425 -0.36 -2.57 21.82
C VAL A 425 -1.18 -3.26 20.72
N SER A 426 -0.76 -4.44 20.27
CA SER A 426 -1.51 -5.23 19.29
C SER A 426 -2.88 -5.64 19.83
N GLY A 427 -2.95 -6.01 21.11
CA GLY A 427 -4.20 -6.29 21.79
C GLY A 427 -5.18 -5.10 21.78
N LEU A 428 -4.67 -3.87 21.61
CA LEU A 428 -5.44 -2.64 21.46
C LEU A 428 -5.70 -2.28 19.98
N GLY A 429 -5.20 -3.05 19.03
CA GLY A 429 -5.27 -2.76 17.60
C GLY A 429 -4.39 -1.58 17.17
N LEU A 430 -3.34 -1.26 17.92
CA LEU A 430 -2.51 -0.07 17.71
C LEU A 430 -1.15 -0.35 17.06
N ALA A 431 -0.69 -1.60 17.05
CA ALA A 431 0.67 -1.93 16.61
C ALA A 431 0.95 -1.47 15.17
N ARG A 432 0.04 -1.76 14.24
CA ARG A 432 0.18 -1.35 12.83
C ARG A 432 0.20 0.17 12.68
N ALA A 433 -0.72 0.85 13.35
CA ALA A 433 -0.86 2.29 13.28
C ALA A 433 0.34 3.04 13.86
N LEU A 434 1.01 2.44 14.84
CA LEU A 434 2.26 2.95 15.42
C LEU A 434 3.51 2.46 14.65
N GLY A 435 3.32 1.69 13.58
CA GLY A 435 4.42 1.11 12.82
C GLY A 435 5.31 0.16 13.63
N LEU A 436 4.76 -0.51 14.65
CA LEU A 436 5.54 -1.37 15.53
C LEU A 436 5.56 -2.80 15.02
N ARG A 437 6.72 -3.44 15.11
CA ARG A 437 6.86 -4.86 14.83
C ARG A 437 6.12 -5.69 15.84
N THR A 438 5.44 -6.73 15.36
CA THR A 438 4.84 -7.76 16.19
C THR A 438 5.54 -9.09 15.95
N ALA A 439 5.46 -10.00 16.92
CA ALA A 439 5.99 -11.35 16.75
C ALA A 439 5.28 -12.07 15.60
N SER A 440 3.97 -11.90 15.45
CA SER A 440 3.20 -12.49 14.37
C SER A 440 3.70 -12.05 12.99
N MET A 441 3.99 -10.76 12.79
CA MET A 441 4.56 -10.26 11.55
C MET A 441 5.93 -10.89 11.25
N LEU A 442 6.84 -10.92 12.21
CA LEU A 442 8.16 -11.52 11.97
C LEU A 442 8.06 -13.04 11.78
N LYS A 443 7.17 -13.73 12.50
CA LYS A 443 6.90 -15.16 12.31
C LYS A 443 6.29 -15.45 10.94
N THR A 444 5.46 -14.56 10.37
CA THR A 444 4.94 -14.75 9.00
C THR A 444 6.02 -14.52 7.94
N ILE A 445 6.97 -13.59 8.15
CA ILE A 445 8.16 -13.47 7.27
C ILE A 445 9.00 -14.75 7.35
N HIS A 446 9.26 -15.27 8.54
CA HIS A 446 9.99 -16.53 8.71
C HIS A 446 9.27 -17.69 8.03
N TYR A 447 7.94 -17.76 8.15
CA TYR A 447 7.14 -18.76 7.45
C TYR A 447 7.24 -18.67 5.91
N THR A 448 7.23 -17.45 5.37
CA THR A 448 7.44 -17.23 3.93
C THR A 448 8.84 -17.69 3.51
N ASP A 449 9.86 -17.44 4.33
CA ASP A 449 11.22 -17.95 4.11
C ASP A 449 11.28 -19.48 4.10
N GLU A 450 10.62 -20.15 5.06
CA GLU A 450 10.50 -21.62 5.06
C GLU A 450 9.78 -22.15 3.80
N ALA A 451 8.76 -21.43 3.33
CA ALA A 451 8.06 -21.78 2.10
C ALA A 451 8.97 -21.67 0.87
N VAL A 452 9.79 -20.62 0.79
CA VAL A 452 10.82 -20.47 -0.26
C VAL A 452 11.85 -21.60 -0.17
N GLY A 453 12.32 -21.94 1.04
CA GLY A 453 13.22 -23.09 1.25
C GLY A 453 12.63 -24.38 0.70
N SER A 454 11.37 -24.69 1.07
CA SER A 454 10.68 -25.89 0.57
C SER A 454 10.45 -25.89 -0.94
N PHE A 455 10.26 -24.71 -1.56
CA PHE A 455 10.22 -24.60 -3.03
C PHE A 455 11.54 -25.07 -3.65
N PHE A 456 12.67 -24.56 -3.18
CA PHE A 456 13.98 -24.90 -3.73
C PHE A 456 14.34 -26.37 -3.47
N ASP A 457 14.00 -26.93 -2.32
CA ASP A 457 14.20 -28.36 -2.01
C ASP A 457 13.45 -29.27 -3.00
N LEU A 458 12.22 -28.93 -3.32
CA LEU A 458 11.43 -29.65 -4.32
C LEU A 458 11.91 -29.40 -5.75
N ALA A 459 12.28 -28.16 -6.06
CA ALA A 459 12.66 -27.73 -7.41
C ALA A 459 14.01 -28.26 -7.86
N ARG A 460 15.01 -28.36 -6.95
CA ARG A 460 16.38 -28.79 -7.28
C ARG A 460 16.46 -30.13 -8.01
N SER A 461 15.51 -31.03 -7.78
CA SER A 461 15.43 -32.35 -8.43
C SER A 461 14.73 -32.32 -9.80
N ARG A 462 14.19 -31.18 -10.23
CA ARG A 462 13.40 -31.07 -11.47
C ARG A 462 14.31 -30.79 -12.68
N PRO A 463 14.01 -31.35 -13.85
CA PRO A 463 14.83 -31.15 -15.07
C PRO A 463 14.95 -29.67 -15.46
N TRP A 464 13.88 -28.89 -15.29
CA TRP A 464 13.84 -27.47 -15.64
C TRP A 464 14.70 -26.59 -14.71
N PHE A 465 15.01 -27.04 -13.49
CA PHE A 465 15.73 -26.24 -12.48
C PHE A 465 17.10 -25.76 -12.98
N GLN A 466 17.87 -26.66 -13.59
CA GLN A 466 19.24 -26.38 -14.08
C GLN A 466 19.26 -25.34 -15.22
N ARG A 467 18.10 -25.04 -15.78
CA ARG A 467 17.94 -24.12 -16.92
C ARG A 467 17.03 -22.95 -16.57
N THR A 468 16.99 -22.55 -15.29
CA THR A 468 16.10 -21.51 -14.82
C THR A 468 16.87 -20.36 -14.18
N ILE A 469 16.48 -19.14 -14.50
CA ILE A 469 16.83 -17.92 -13.77
C ILE A 469 15.68 -17.63 -12.82
N PHE A 470 15.99 -17.58 -11.52
CA PHE A 470 15.06 -17.20 -10.48
C PHE A 470 15.30 -15.73 -10.10
N VAL A 471 14.24 -14.96 -9.99
CA VAL A 471 14.24 -13.61 -9.43
C VAL A 471 13.35 -13.65 -8.19
N ILE A 472 13.96 -13.40 -7.04
CA ILE A 472 13.28 -13.42 -5.74
C ILE A 472 13.23 -11.99 -5.23
N SER A 473 12.03 -11.49 -4.90
CA SER A 473 11.86 -10.12 -4.41
C SER A 473 10.64 -9.99 -3.52
N GLY A 474 10.65 -8.99 -2.63
CA GLY A 474 9.41 -8.44 -2.08
C GLY A 474 8.66 -7.64 -3.15
N ASP A 475 7.35 -7.58 -3.06
CA ASP A 475 6.52 -6.77 -3.96
C ASP A 475 6.50 -5.29 -3.56
N HIS A 476 6.43 -5.02 -2.28
CA HIS A 476 6.57 -3.72 -1.62
C HIS A 476 6.98 -3.90 -0.16
N GLY A 477 7.32 -2.79 0.49
CA GLY A 477 7.58 -2.79 1.94
C GLY A 477 6.34 -2.41 2.76
N LEU A 478 6.48 -2.52 4.07
CA LEU A 478 5.44 -2.18 5.05
C LEU A 478 5.80 -0.91 5.81
N PRO A 479 4.81 -0.10 6.26
CA PRO A 479 5.03 1.11 7.04
C PRO A 479 5.38 0.76 8.51
N ILE A 480 6.56 0.21 8.74
CA ILE A 480 7.02 -0.28 10.03
C ILE A 480 8.31 0.42 10.42
N THR A 481 8.44 0.74 11.71
CA THR A 481 9.62 1.44 12.26
C THR A 481 10.93 0.70 11.94
N PRO A 482 12.05 1.43 11.74
CA PRO A 482 13.36 0.81 11.47
C PRO A 482 13.84 -0.08 12.62
N LEU A 483 14.76 -1.00 12.32
CA LEU A 483 15.54 -1.73 13.32
C LEU A 483 16.51 -0.75 13.99
N GLY A 484 16.49 -0.68 15.32
CA GLY A 484 17.55 -0.01 16.08
C GLY A 484 17.43 1.50 16.34
N GLY A 485 16.33 2.16 16.04
CA GLY A 485 16.20 3.59 16.35
C GLY A 485 14.82 4.20 16.22
N ALA A 486 14.65 5.40 16.76
CA ALA A 486 13.48 6.21 16.46
C ALA A 486 13.52 6.61 14.98
N PRO A 487 12.46 6.37 14.22
CA PRO A 487 12.45 6.69 12.79
C PRO A 487 12.44 8.21 12.61
N THR A 488 13.30 8.69 11.74
CA THR A 488 13.00 9.96 11.11
C THR A 488 11.87 9.76 10.12
N PRO A 489 11.04 10.77 9.86
CA PRO A 489 10.00 10.68 8.84
C PRO A 489 10.54 10.23 7.47
N HIS A 490 11.74 10.63 7.13
CA HIS A 490 12.38 10.36 5.83
C HIS A 490 12.90 8.94 5.71
N HIS A 491 13.54 8.41 6.76
CA HIS A 491 13.99 7.03 6.80
C HIS A 491 12.78 6.07 6.75
N PHE A 492 11.76 6.36 7.53
CA PHE A 492 10.50 5.61 7.53
C PHE A 492 9.85 5.55 6.14
N ALA A 493 9.83 6.68 5.41
CA ALA A 493 9.27 6.74 4.07
C ALA A 493 10.06 5.88 3.08
N SER A 494 11.40 5.88 3.14
CA SER A 494 12.25 5.10 2.23
C SER A 494 12.12 3.60 2.48
N LEU A 495 11.97 3.17 3.73
CA LEU A 495 11.86 1.76 4.10
C LEU A 495 10.59 1.08 3.57
N ARG A 496 9.52 1.83 3.34
CA ARG A 496 8.29 1.31 2.70
C ARG A 496 8.52 0.78 1.29
N HIS A 497 9.62 1.17 0.67
CA HIS A 497 9.95 0.79 -0.70
C HIS A 497 11.12 -0.18 -0.78
N GLN A 498 11.93 -0.33 0.28
CA GLN A 498 13.11 -1.20 0.24
C GLN A 498 12.69 -2.68 0.36
N VAL A 499 13.02 -3.44 -0.67
CA VAL A 499 12.68 -4.86 -0.79
C VAL A 499 13.93 -5.70 -1.09
N PRO A 500 13.98 -6.97 -0.72
CA PRO A 500 15.03 -7.87 -1.18
C PRO A 500 14.94 -8.02 -2.70
N LEU A 501 16.08 -8.15 -3.35
CA LEU A 501 16.16 -8.54 -4.76
C LEU A 501 17.38 -9.43 -4.98
N VAL A 502 17.12 -10.66 -5.41
CA VAL A 502 18.14 -11.67 -5.67
C VAL A 502 17.91 -12.28 -7.05
N PHE A 503 18.96 -12.34 -7.86
CA PHE A 503 19.02 -13.16 -9.06
C PHE A 503 19.79 -14.44 -8.73
N PHE A 504 19.13 -15.58 -8.81
CA PHE A 504 19.73 -16.89 -8.57
C PHE A 504 19.57 -17.80 -9.78
N SER A 505 20.61 -18.52 -10.14
CA SER A 505 20.54 -19.52 -11.19
C SER A 505 21.71 -20.50 -11.10
N PRO A 506 21.51 -21.80 -11.37
CA PRO A 506 22.61 -22.74 -11.59
C PRO A 506 23.45 -22.41 -12.83
N LEU A 507 23.00 -21.53 -13.71
CA LEU A 507 23.64 -21.19 -14.98
C LEU A 507 24.81 -20.21 -14.84
N PHE A 508 24.90 -19.48 -13.74
CA PHE A 508 25.96 -18.47 -13.54
C PHE A 508 26.48 -18.48 -12.10
N ALA A 509 27.73 -18.03 -11.95
CA ALA A 509 28.31 -17.89 -10.63
C ALA A 509 27.56 -16.82 -9.81
N GLY A 510 27.32 -17.14 -8.55
CA GLY A 510 26.75 -16.25 -7.56
C GLY A 510 27.80 -15.63 -6.64
N GLY A 511 27.35 -15.14 -5.48
CA GLY A 511 28.19 -14.51 -4.46
C GLY A 511 28.54 -13.06 -4.78
N THR A 512 27.84 -12.43 -5.71
CA THR A 512 28.03 -11.03 -6.10
C THR A 512 27.03 -10.13 -5.40
N VAL A 513 27.50 -8.98 -4.93
CA VAL A 513 26.65 -7.92 -4.39
C VAL A 513 26.68 -6.72 -5.34
N LEU A 514 25.51 -6.33 -5.83
CA LEU A 514 25.34 -5.09 -6.59
C LEU A 514 25.07 -3.96 -5.61
N GLY A 515 26.02 -3.04 -5.50
CA GLY A 515 25.86 -1.80 -4.74
C GLY A 515 25.01 -0.78 -5.49
N GLY A 516 24.53 0.22 -4.74
CA GLY A 516 23.75 1.32 -5.30
C GLY A 516 22.25 1.03 -5.38
N PRO A 517 21.44 2.08 -5.59
CA PRO A 517 19.99 1.91 -5.67
C PRO A 517 19.58 1.29 -7.00
N ALA A 518 18.65 0.32 -6.91
CA ALA A 518 17.99 -0.31 -8.04
C ALA A 518 16.46 -0.30 -7.85
N SER A 519 15.71 -0.34 -8.93
CA SER A 519 14.25 -0.49 -8.91
C SER A 519 13.86 -1.90 -9.33
N LEU A 520 12.73 -2.42 -8.86
CA LEU A 520 12.13 -3.61 -9.46
C LEU A 520 11.82 -3.40 -10.95
N ALA A 521 11.61 -2.15 -11.38
CA ALA A 521 11.45 -1.81 -12.78
C ALA A 521 12.71 -2.07 -13.63
N ASP A 522 13.89 -2.20 -13.01
CA ASP A 522 15.16 -2.54 -13.69
C ASP A 522 15.24 -4.03 -14.07
N VAL A 523 14.43 -4.89 -13.46
CA VAL A 523 14.52 -6.35 -13.61
C VAL A 523 14.24 -6.81 -15.05
N PRO A 524 13.21 -6.32 -15.77
CA PRO A 524 12.99 -6.73 -17.16
C PRO A 524 14.17 -6.39 -18.09
N ALA A 525 14.70 -5.18 -17.99
CA ALA A 525 15.87 -4.77 -18.79
C ALA A 525 17.12 -5.63 -18.45
N THR A 526 17.31 -5.93 -17.17
CA THR A 526 18.40 -6.80 -16.68
C THR A 526 18.26 -8.22 -17.22
N LEU A 527 17.05 -8.80 -17.20
CA LEU A 527 16.78 -10.12 -17.77
C LEU A 527 16.99 -10.14 -19.28
N LEU A 528 16.52 -9.13 -20.01
CA LEU A 528 16.76 -9.02 -21.45
C LEU A 528 18.25 -8.95 -21.77
N GLY A 529 19.03 -8.20 -21.00
CA GLY A 529 20.49 -8.18 -21.10
C GLY A 529 21.11 -9.52 -20.79
N LEU A 530 20.69 -10.25 -19.74
CA LEU A 530 21.14 -11.61 -19.41
C LEU A 530 20.87 -12.61 -20.52
N LEU A 531 19.71 -12.49 -21.17
CA LEU A 531 19.27 -13.39 -22.24
C LEU A 531 19.85 -13.02 -23.61
N GLY A 532 20.62 -11.94 -23.70
CA GLY A 532 21.14 -11.42 -24.98
C GLY A 532 20.05 -10.96 -25.93
N LEU A 533 18.85 -10.63 -25.40
CA LEU A 533 17.73 -10.13 -26.16
C LEU A 533 17.82 -8.60 -26.23
N GLY A 534 17.79 -8.07 -27.45
CA GLY A 534 17.68 -6.63 -27.64
C GLY A 534 16.25 -6.15 -27.29
N GLY A 535 16.13 -4.90 -26.89
CA GLY A 535 14.86 -4.27 -26.59
C GLY A 535 14.89 -3.51 -25.27
N SER A 536 13.85 -2.71 -25.03
CA SER A 536 13.63 -2.03 -23.75
C SER A 536 12.25 -2.45 -23.24
N ALA A 537 12.18 -2.89 -22.01
CA ALA A 537 10.92 -3.12 -21.33
C ALA A 537 10.76 -2.03 -20.25
N GLY A 538 9.88 -1.06 -20.50
CA GLY A 538 9.53 -0.02 -19.54
C GLY A 538 10.61 1.04 -19.31
N ASP A 539 10.66 1.53 -18.07
CA ASP A 539 11.47 2.67 -17.60
C ASP A 539 12.82 2.23 -16.98
N GLY A 540 13.01 0.91 -16.79
CA GLY A 540 14.15 0.35 -16.08
C GLY A 540 15.42 0.25 -16.94
N ARG A 541 16.53 -0.01 -16.25
CA ARG A 541 17.89 -0.16 -16.81
C ARG A 541 18.46 -1.55 -16.55
N ASP A 542 19.40 -2.00 -17.38
CA ASP A 542 20.15 -3.23 -17.11
C ASP A 542 21.14 -3.01 -15.95
N LEU A 543 20.91 -3.68 -14.82
CA LEU A 543 21.75 -3.57 -13.61
C LEU A 543 23.16 -4.16 -13.83
N PHE A 544 23.37 -5.00 -14.85
CA PHE A 544 24.66 -5.60 -15.19
C PHE A 544 25.38 -4.86 -16.31
N ALA A 545 24.83 -3.73 -16.79
CA ALA A 545 25.50 -2.89 -17.76
C ALA A 545 26.76 -2.22 -17.15
N ARG A 546 27.78 -1.98 -17.98
CA ARG A 546 29.03 -1.34 -17.57
C ARG A 546 28.84 0.08 -17.00
N GLU A 547 27.92 0.82 -17.56
CA GLU A 547 27.56 2.16 -17.14
C GLU A 547 26.02 2.23 -17.03
N PRO A 548 25.44 2.04 -15.85
CA PRO A 548 24.02 2.23 -15.67
C PRO A 548 23.67 3.71 -15.87
N ALA A 549 22.53 3.97 -16.51
CA ALA A 549 22.04 5.31 -16.79
C ALA A 549 22.03 6.18 -15.51
N GLY A 550 22.39 7.45 -15.65
CA GLY A 550 22.49 8.45 -14.57
C GLY A 550 21.12 8.94 -14.06
N THR A 551 20.10 8.09 -14.05
CA THR A 551 18.75 8.42 -13.59
C THR A 551 18.51 7.88 -12.17
N PRO A 552 17.82 8.65 -11.31
CA PRO A 552 17.46 8.15 -9.98
C PRO A 552 16.41 7.05 -10.07
N VAL A 553 16.44 6.14 -9.10
CA VAL A 553 15.32 5.26 -8.79
C VAL A 553 14.21 6.11 -8.19
N ILE A 554 12.97 5.93 -8.64
CA ILE A 554 11.81 6.67 -8.14
C ILE A 554 10.80 5.65 -7.59
N ALA A 555 10.32 5.93 -6.39
CA ALA A 555 9.31 5.17 -5.71
C ALA A 555 8.20 6.08 -5.19
N TRP A 556 6.95 5.69 -5.42
CA TRP A 556 5.76 6.47 -5.12
C TRP A 556 4.96 5.84 -4.00
N ASN A 557 4.63 6.63 -3.01
CA ASN A 557 3.67 6.30 -1.99
C ASN A 557 2.41 7.14 -2.18
N ASP A 558 1.37 6.55 -2.70
CA ASP A 558 0.12 7.22 -3.00
C ASP A 558 -0.69 7.59 -1.75
N GLU A 559 -0.51 6.86 -0.64
CA GLU A 559 -1.18 7.12 0.64
C GLU A 559 -0.83 8.51 1.19
N GLY A 560 0.46 8.86 1.19
CA GLY A 560 0.94 10.18 1.65
C GLY A 560 1.17 11.18 0.52
N ARG A 561 0.96 10.79 -0.75
CA ARG A 561 1.41 11.55 -1.92
C ARG A 561 2.89 11.90 -1.84
N THR A 562 3.69 10.98 -1.33
CA THR A 562 5.11 11.18 -1.13
C THR A 562 5.92 10.40 -2.16
N VAL A 563 7.02 10.98 -2.57
CA VAL A 563 7.97 10.37 -3.48
C VAL A 563 9.30 10.18 -2.78
N THR A 564 9.89 9.00 -2.96
CA THR A 564 11.27 8.72 -2.58
C THR A 564 12.06 8.52 -3.86
N ALA A 565 13.18 9.23 -4.01
CA ALA A 565 14.08 9.01 -5.13
C ALA A 565 15.50 8.76 -4.61
N ALA A 566 16.19 7.78 -5.19
CA ALA A 566 17.53 7.39 -4.76
C ALA A 566 18.52 7.37 -5.93
N TYR A 567 19.68 7.96 -5.74
CA TYR A 567 20.78 7.94 -6.71
C TYR A 567 22.13 7.99 -5.98
N ARG A 568 23.03 7.05 -6.29
CA ARG A 568 24.30 6.86 -5.56
C ARG A 568 24.04 6.76 -4.04
N ASP A 569 24.62 7.67 -3.26
CA ASP A 569 24.53 7.71 -1.81
C ASP A 569 23.47 8.69 -1.29
N PHE A 570 22.71 9.32 -2.18
CA PHE A 570 21.67 10.26 -1.81
C PHE A 570 20.28 9.63 -1.90
N VAL A 571 19.42 10.02 -0.96
CA VAL A 571 17.99 9.75 -0.98
C VAL A 571 17.25 11.08 -0.84
N TYR A 572 16.37 11.34 -1.77
CA TYR A 572 15.48 12.50 -1.80
C TYR A 572 14.08 12.07 -1.41
N HIS A 573 13.42 12.90 -0.65
CA HIS A 573 12.02 12.72 -0.27
C HIS A 573 11.27 14.02 -0.43
N ALA A 574 10.02 13.94 -0.94
CA ALA A 574 9.14 15.10 -1.08
C ALA A 574 7.67 14.68 -1.06
N THR A 575 6.81 15.64 -0.74
CA THR A 575 5.36 15.55 -0.95
C THR A 575 5.02 16.17 -2.30
N LEU A 576 4.16 15.51 -3.10
CA LEU A 576 3.71 16.04 -4.39
C LEU A 576 2.30 16.61 -4.26
N GLU A 577 2.17 17.90 -4.51
CA GLU A 577 0.90 18.62 -4.47
C GLU A 577 0.48 19.10 -5.87
N PRO A 578 -0.79 18.92 -6.26
CA PRO A 578 -1.30 19.55 -7.48
C PRO A 578 -1.48 21.06 -7.26
N ASP A 579 -1.06 21.84 -8.21
CA ASP A 579 -1.37 23.27 -8.28
C ASP A 579 -2.73 23.51 -8.94
N ASP A 580 -3.25 24.75 -8.81
CA ASP A 580 -4.56 25.14 -9.34
C ASP A 580 -4.67 25.04 -10.87
N ASP A 581 -3.55 25.08 -11.58
CA ASP A 581 -3.47 24.92 -13.04
C ASP A 581 -3.28 23.46 -13.50
N GLY A 582 -3.26 22.51 -12.53
CA GLY A 582 -3.07 21.08 -12.78
C GLY A 582 -1.60 20.67 -12.98
N THR A 583 -0.64 21.57 -12.72
CA THR A 583 0.75 21.19 -12.56
C THR A 583 1.00 20.55 -11.19
N VAL A 584 2.10 19.82 -11.05
CA VAL A 584 2.51 19.20 -9.80
C VAL A 584 3.75 19.89 -9.28
N ARG A 585 3.76 20.27 -8.01
CA ARG A 585 4.94 20.80 -7.33
C ARG A 585 5.40 19.86 -6.24
N ALA A 586 6.71 19.87 -5.97
CA ALA A 586 7.30 19.20 -4.82
C ALA A 586 7.33 20.16 -3.63
N THR A 587 6.84 19.67 -2.49
CA THR A 587 6.85 20.38 -1.20
C THR A 587 7.47 19.50 -0.13
N GLU A 588 7.79 20.04 1.03
CA GLU A 588 8.39 19.31 2.15
C GLU A 588 9.64 18.51 1.71
N GLU A 589 10.44 19.11 0.84
CA GLU A 589 11.60 18.46 0.26
C GLU A 589 12.71 18.25 1.27
N SER A 590 13.34 17.09 1.24
CA SER A 590 14.51 16.74 2.04
C SER A 590 15.48 15.86 1.26
N LEU A 591 16.76 15.99 1.56
CA LEU A 591 17.83 15.19 0.97
C LEU A 591 18.71 14.64 2.09
N PHE A 592 19.02 13.38 2.10
CA PHE A 592 19.85 12.74 3.11
C PHE A 592 20.80 11.71 2.51
N SER A 593 21.82 11.33 3.28
CA SER A 593 22.79 10.30 2.88
C SER A 593 22.26 8.92 3.19
N ALA A 594 22.28 8.03 2.21
CA ALA A 594 21.92 6.63 2.39
C ALA A 594 22.95 5.84 3.23
N ARG A 595 24.15 6.39 3.46
CA ARG A 595 25.20 5.77 4.30
C ARG A 595 25.06 6.09 5.77
N ASP A 596 24.30 7.14 6.08
CA ASP A 596 24.12 7.61 7.44
C ASP A 596 22.69 7.33 7.89
N ALA A 597 22.44 6.08 8.28
CA ALA A 597 21.13 5.64 8.77
C ALA A 597 20.74 6.31 10.12
N ALA A 598 21.70 6.90 10.83
CA ALA A 598 21.50 7.63 12.08
C ALA A 598 21.65 9.15 11.91
N GLY A 599 22.27 9.58 10.82
CA GLY A 599 22.59 10.98 10.53
C GLY A 599 21.45 11.68 9.80
N GLU A 600 20.69 12.37 10.55
CA GLU A 600 19.42 13.00 10.20
C GLU A 600 19.59 14.40 9.63
N ALA A 601 20.80 14.78 9.22
CA ALA A 601 21.00 16.10 8.67
C ALA A 601 20.34 16.16 7.29
N ASP A 602 19.34 17.03 7.14
CA ASP A 602 18.87 17.42 5.82
C ASP A 602 20.02 18.08 5.07
N LEU A 603 20.47 17.44 4.00
CA LEU A 603 21.56 17.90 3.16
C LEU A 603 21.08 18.88 2.09
N ALA A 604 19.78 19.09 1.93
CA ALA A 604 19.22 19.98 0.90
C ALA A 604 19.85 21.39 0.91
N PRO A 605 20.09 22.02 2.07
CA PRO A 605 20.75 23.33 2.12
C PRO A 605 22.25 23.31 1.74
N ARG A 606 22.90 22.14 1.82
CA ARG A 606 24.34 21.97 1.58
C ARG A 606 24.64 21.40 0.20
N GLU A 607 23.68 20.73 -0.42
CA GLU A 607 23.81 20.04 -1.70
C GLU A 607 22.73 20.53 -2.71
N PRO A 608 22.71 21.83 -3.06
CA PRO A 608 21.66 22.40 -3.89
C PRO A 608 21.61 21.81 -5.31
N GLU A 609 22.74 21.38 -5.86
CA GLU A 609 22.79 20.73 -7.19
C GLU A 609 22.15 19.34 -7.17
N ALA A 610 22.42 18.55 -6.12
CA ALA A 610 21.78 17.25 -5.92
C ALA A 610 20.28 17.40 -5.72
N LEU A 611 19.85 18.37 -4.91
CA LEU A 611 18.43 18.68 -4.70
C LEU A 611 17.76 19.05 -6.03
N ALA A 612 18.36 19.92 -6.82
CA ALA A 612 17.82 20.34 -8.12
C ALA A 612 17.71 19.16 -9.10
N PHE A 613 18.71 18.26 -9.12
CA PHE A 613 18.70 17.06 -9.94
C PHE A 613 17.54 16.13 -9.58
N PHE A 614 17.32 15.84 -8.29
CA PHE A 614 16.22 14.99 -7.84
C PHE A 614 14.85 15.63 -8.11
N ARG A 615 14.68 16.90 -7.78
CA ARG A 615 13.45 17.65 -8.05
C ARG A 615 13.09 17.60 -9.53
N ALA A 616 14.03 17.90 -10.42
CA ALA A 616 13.80 17.86 -11.86
C ALA A 616 13.41 16.46 -12.35
N SER A 617 14.07 15.41 -11.85
CA SER A 617 13.79 14.03 -12.22
C SER A 617 12.40 13.57 -11.76
N VAL A 618 12.03 13.91 -10.52
CA VAL A 618 10.73 13.58 -9.93
C VAL A 618 9.60 14.32 -10.63
N LEU A 619 9.75 15.61 -10.89
CA LEU A 619 8.73 16.41 -11.59
C LEU A 619 8.55 15.93 -13.03
N ALA A 620 9.65 15.58 -13.73
CA ALA A 620 9.58 14.99 -15.07
C ALA A 620 8.83 13.65 -15.06
N TRP A 621 9.09 12.80 -14.07
CA TRP A 621 8.35 11.54 -13.90
C TRP A 621 6.86 11.79 -13.58
N ALA A 622 6.54 12.74 -12.71
CA ALA A 622 5.17 13.08 -12.35
C ALA A 622 4.39 13.79 -13.48
N GLY A 623 5.06 14.11 -14.61
CA GLY A 623 4.45 14.81 -15.74
C GLY A 623 4.30 16.32 -15.52
N ALA A 624 4.96 16.88 -14.51
CA ALA A 624 5.02 18.31 -14.28
C ALA A 624 5.98 18.99 -15.29
N LYS A 625 5.72 20.24 -15.61
CA LYS A 625 6.73 21.06 -16.29
C LYS A 625 7.85 21.38 -15.29
N PRO A 626 9.12 21.25 -15.70
CA PRO A 626 10.26 21.58 -14.85
C PRO A 626 10.27 23.04 -14.40
#